data_0db0c64422b0e8f7a7770e2b3db1290c
#
_entry.id   0db0c64422b0e8f7a7770e2b3db1290c
#
_cell.length_a   1.000
_cell.length_b   1.000
_cell.length_c   1.000
_cell.angle_alpha   90.00
_cell.angle_beta   90.00
_cell.angle_gamma   90.00
#
_symmetry.space_group_name_H-M   'P 1'
#
loop_
_entity.id
_entity.type
_entity.pdbx_description
1 polymer ?
#
loop_
_entity_poly.entity_id
_entity_poly.type
_entity_poly.pdbx_seq_one_letter_code
_entity_poly.pdbx_strand_id
1 'polypeptide(L)'
;MSRLRRESRVSVLHGKVLFGGALSGRDTNAVNMTTSGLLKLIYPGQPESVPDEDLEWAVRIALESRRRVKEQQKRIGAAEFRNTHFSYVFNEDGVEKFVATPELQSENGTGDDPLEPGQVWTISPGGADEHAGLFRIEANEGPGSGVKVLNKPVPAPFKESISYAEQNLYSRAVQLVGDKNPRHHEFTVQLRAFDAAKSGAKIGVAALIALCTSILKKSVRGGLIIVGEINLGGSIEPIHNPVTIAEIAVEKGATSTLMPVACRRQLFDLSDEMATKVDIQFYSDSRDALIKAILD
;
A
#
# COMPACT_ATOMS: atom_id res chain seq x y z
N MET A 1 2.19 21.06 -40.05
CA MET A 1 1.37 21.14 -38.82
C MET A 1 1.74 20.05 -37.76
N SER A 2 2.07 18.83 -38.14
CA SER A 2 2.47 17.75 -37.21
C SER A 2 3.75 18.06 -36.44
N ARG A 3 4.80 18.55 -37.12
CA ARG A 3 6.10 18.87 -36.52
C ARG A 3 6.00 19.99 -35.47
N LEU A 4 5.26 21.07 -35.76
CA LEU A 4 5.02 22.17 -34.81
C LEU A 4 4.21 21.72 -33.57
N ARG A 5 3.26 20.77 -33.73
CA ARG A 5 2.53 20.19 -32.60
C ARG A 5 3.43 19.28 -31.74
N ARG A 6 4.32 18.56 -32.37
CA ARG A 6 5.29 17.68 -31.69
C ARG A 6 6.32 18.51 -30.91
N GLU A 7 6.90 19.54 -31.56
CA GLU A 7 7.85 20.47 -30.93
C GLU A 7 7.24 21.26 -29.77
N SER A 8 6.02 21.77 -29.89
CA SER A 8 5.36 22.54 -28.84
C SER A 8 4.98 21.65 -27.61
N ARG A 9 4.71 20.36 -27.82
CA ARG A 9 4.39 19.42 -26.73
C ARG A 9 5.60 18.75 -26.13
N VAL A 10 6.61 18.46 -26.92
CA VAL A 10 7.92 18.00 -26.46
C VAL A 10 8.58 19.10 -25.65
N SER A 11 8.48 20.37 -26.03
CA SER A 11 9.02 21.49 -25.25
C SER A 11 8.31 21.70 -23.90
N VAL A 12 7.01 21.43 -23.80
CA VAL A 12 6.27 21.41 -22.52
C VAL A 12 6.69 20.22 -21.66
N LEU A 13 7.17 19.15 -22.27
CA LEU A 13 7.68 17.95 -21.61
C LEU A 13 9.14 18.11 -21.14
N HIS A 14 9.90 19.03 -21.69
CA HIS A 14 11.32 19.27 -21.42
C HIS A 14 11.63 19.69 -19.97
N GLY A 15 10.68 20.02 -19.16
CA GLY A 15 10.85 20.44 -17.76
C GLY A 15 10.18 19.53 -16.75
N LYS A 16 9.52 18.46 -17.16
CA LYS A 16 8.80 17.57 -16.22
C LYS A 16 9.14 16.12 -16.55
N VAL A 17 9.55 15.42 -15.53
CA VAL A 17 9.57 13.95 -15.51
C VAL A 17 8.15 13.48 -15.81
N LEU A 18 7.92 13.05 -17.02
CA LEU A 18 6.64 12.55 -17.46
C LEU A 18 6.73 11.03 -17.55
N PHE A 19 6.02 10.39 -16.73
CA PHE A 19 5.91 8.97 -16.52
C PHE A 19 6.93 8.37 -15.57
N GLY A 20 6.63 8.61 -14.28
CA GLY A 20 6.81 7.61 -13.30
C GLY A 20 5.72 6.56 -13.42
N GLY A 21 5.88 5.54 -14.22
CA GLY A 21 5.18 4.29 -14.02
C GLY A 21 6.10 3.44 -13.15
N ALA A 22 5.69 3.09 -11.95
CA ALA A 22 6.37 2.06 -11.20
C ALA A 22 6.29 0.79 -12.04
N LEU A 23 7.40 0.39 -12.62
CA LEU A 23 7.56 -0.94 -13.18
C LEU A 23 7.79 -1.87 -12.02
N SER A 24 6.71 -2.26 -11.33
CA SER A 24 6.80 -3.47 -10.56
C SER A 24 7.15 -4.59 -11.54
N GLY A 25 8.06 -5.48 -11.18
CA GLY A 25 8.43 -6.63 -12.03
C GLY A 25 7.28 -7.59 -12.28
N ARG A 26 6.08 -7.28 -11.77
CA ARG A 26 4.80 -7.94 -12.00
C ARG A 26 4.10 -7.44 -13.25
N ASP A 27 4.39 -6.22 -13.70
CA ASP A 27 3.78 -5.61 -14.89
C ASP A 27 4.78 -5.51 -16.03
N THR A 28 5.01 -6.61 -16.72
CA THR A 28 5.71 -6.58 -18.02
C THR A 28 4.94 -5.79 -19.08
N ASN A 29 3.70 -5.41 -18.81
CA ASN A 29 2.86 -4.53 -19.62
C ASN A 29 2.87 -3.07 -19.14
N ALA A 30 3.43 -2.77 -18.00
CA ALA A 30 3.37 -1.45 -17.38
C ALA A 30 4.44 -0.47 -17.85
N VAL A 31 5.15 -0.77 -18.90
CA VAL A 31 5.79 0.29 -19.62
C VAL A 31 4.69 1.00 -20.40
N ASN A 32 4.11 2.05 -19.80
CA ASN A 32 3.19 2.95 -20.49
C ASN A 32 3.82 3.69 -21.69
N MET A 33 5.03 3.33 -22.06
CA MET A 33 5.72 3.66 -23.30
C MET A 33 5.31 2.70 -24.41
N THR A 34 4.01 2.49 -24.55
CA THR A 34 3.45 1.88 -25.74
C THR A 34 3.28 2.93 -26.82
N THR A 35 3.36 2.52 -28.06
CA THR A 35 3.06 3.39 -29.21
C THR A 35 1.74 4.15 -29.02
N SER A 36 0.70 3.46 -28.57
CA SER A 36 -0.60 4.06 -28.28
C SER A 36 -0.55 5.10 -27.14
N GLY A 37 0.24 4.87 -26.07
CA GLY A 37 0.44 5.81 -24.98
C GLY A 37 1.13 7.10 -25.45
N LEU A 38 2.19 6.96 -26.23
CA LEU A 38 2.91 8.10 -26.81
C LEU A 38 2.04 8.90 -27.77
N LEU A 39 1.26 8.24 -28.62
CA LEU A 39 0.35 8.90 -29.53
C LEU A 39 -0.77 9.66 -28.79
N LYS A 40 -1.29 9.15 -27.68
CA LYS A 40 -2.26 9.88 -26.84
C LYS A 40 -1.70 11.15 -26.22
N LEU A 41 -0.38 11.22 -26.01
CA LEU A 41 0.27 12.45 -25.54
C LEU A 41 0.31 13.54 -26.63
N ILE A 42 0.58 13.15 -27.86
CA ILE A 42 0.62 14.07 -28.99
C ILE A 42 -0.80 14.45 -29.42
N TYR A 43 -1.70 13.48 -29.40
CA TYR A 43 -3.09 13.59 -29.81
C TYR A 43 -4.03 13.21 -28.67
N PRO A 44 -4.45 14.12 -27.80
CA PRO A 44 -5.31 13.81 -26.64
C PRO A 44 -6.76 13.47 -27.01
N GLY A 45 -7.15 13.59 -28.30
CA GLY A 45 -8.37 13.05 -28.87
C GLY A 45 -8.08 11.75 -29.64
N GLN A 46 -9.10 11.08 -30.17
CA GLN A 46 -8.93 10.04 -31.17
C GLN A 46 -8.87 10.72 -32.56
N PRO A 47 -7.69 10.94 -33.16
CA PRO A 47 -7.60 11.49 -34.49
C PRO A 47 -8.11 10.48 -35.51
N GLU A 48 -8.81 10.95 -36.55
CA GLU A 48 -9.25 10.08 -37.63
C GLU A 48 -8.07 9.48 -38.42
N SER A 49 -6.90 10.13 -38.39
CA SER A 49 -5.64 9.63 -38.91
C SER A 49 -4.45 10.19 -38.15
N VAL A 50 -3.43 9.37 -37.95
CA VAL A 50 -2.14 9.75 -37.38
C VAL A 50 -1.14 9.80 -38.55
N PRO A 51 -0.37 10.91 -38.72
CA PRO A 51 0.71 10.97 -39.71
C PRO A 51 1.73 9.84 -39.52
N ASP A 52 2.22 9.27 -40.60
CA ASP A 52 3.17 8.14 -40.56
C ASP A 52 4.45 8.50 -39.79
N GLU A 53 4.95 9.73 -39.93
CA GLU A 53 6.11 10.24 -39.20
C GLU A 53 5.93 10.17 -37.66
N ASP A 54 4.75 10.51 -37.16
CA ASP A 54 4.45 10.49 -35.74
C ASP A 54 4.25 9.05 -35.24
N LEU A 55 3.73 8.18 -36.08
CA LEU A 55 3.62 6.75 -35.80
C LEU A 55 5.01 6.11 -35.72
N GLU A 56 5.88 6.37 -36.69
CA GLU A 56 7.25 5.87 -36.70
C GLU A 56 8.05 6.36 -35.49
N TRP A 57 7.91 7.63 -35.15
CA TRP A 57 8.52 8.20 -33.97
C TRP A 57 8.04 7.49 -32.68
N ALA A 58 6.74 7.31 -32.50
CA ALA A 58 6.18 6.64 -31.35
C ALA A 58 6.63 5.16 -31.24
N VAL A 59 6.72 4.44 -32.34
CA VAL A 59 7.24 3.07 -32.38
C VAL A 59 8.70 3.04 -31.97
N ARG A 60 9.52 3.94 -32.53
CA ARG A 60 10.97 4.02 -32.21
C ARG A 60 11.21 4.30 -30.73
N ILE A 61 10.53 5.28 -30.14
CA ILE A 61 10.64 5.60 -28.73
C ILE A 61 10.19 4.43 -27.84
N ALA A 62 9.08 3.77 -28.17
CA ALA A 62 8.58 2.62 -27.42
C ALA A 62 9.59 1.44 -27.43
N LEU A 63 10.20 1.16 -28.58
CA LEU A 63 11.20 0.10 -28.72
C LEU A 63 12.50 0.43 -27.95
N GLU A 64 12.98 1.67 -28.06
CA GLU A 64 14.17 2.10 -27.36
C GLU A 64 13.98 2.05 -25.83
N SER A 65 12.85 2.53 -25.33
CA SER A 65 12.51 2.49 -23.91
C SER A 65 12.49 1.05 -23.39
N ARG A 66 11.86 0.12 -24.11
CA ARG A 66 11.84 -1.30 -23.75
C ARG A 66 13.24 -1.93 -23.75
N ARG A 67 14.08 -1.55 -24.70
CA ARG A 67 15.47 -2.03 -24.75
C ARG A 67 16.23 -1.60 -23.51
N ARG A 68 16.14 -0.33 -23.12
CA ARG A 68 16.82 0.23 -21.94
C ARG A 68 16.35 -0.42 -20.64
N VAL A 69 15.04 -0.68 -20.49
CA VAL A 69 14.51 -1.42 -19.33
C VAL A 69 15.07 -2.84 -19.27
N LYS A 70 15.10 -3.56 -20.38
CA LYS A 70 15.68 -4.92 -20.44
C LYS A 70 17.18 -4.94 -20.13
N GLU A 71 17.91 -3.92 -20.52
CA GLU A 71 19.32 -3.76 -20.18
C GLU A 71 19.52 -3.56 -18.68
N GLN A 72 18.68 -2.74 -18.04
CA GLN A 72 18.70 -2.58 -16.59
C GLN A 72 18.29 -3.86 -15.86
N GLN A 73 17.28 -4.56 -16.33
CA GLN A 73 16.86 -5.85 -15.74
C GLN A 73 17.99 -6.89 -15.72
N LYS A 74 18.90 -6.85 -16.70
CA LYS A 74 20.08 -7.73 -16.73
C LYS A 74 21.17 -7.30 -15.74
N ARG A 75 21.23 -6.01 -15.38
CA ARG A 75 22.26 -5.45 -14.50
C ARG A 75 21.93 -5.57 -13.02
N ILE A 76 20.65 -5.52 -12.69
CA ILE A 76 20.13 -5.55 -11.32
C ILE A 76 19.37 -6.84 -11.08
N GLY A 77 19.37 -7.31 -9.83
CA GLY A 77 18.64 -8.51 -9.44
C GLY A 77 17.12 -8.36 -9.61
N ALA A 78 16.41 -9.47 -9.67
CA ALA A 78 14.95 -9.47 -9.88
C ALA A 78 14.19 -8.74 -8.76
N ALA A 79 14.67 -8.78 -7.52
CA ALA A 79 14.08 -8.06 -6.40
C ALA A 79 14.29 -6.55 -6.52
N GLU A 80 15.52 -6.14 -6.83
CA GLU A 80 15.87 -4.73 -7.03
C GLU A 80 15.18 -4.15 -8.26
N PHE A 81 15.05 -4.92 -9.33
CA PHE A 81 14.31 -4.50 -10.53
C PHE A 81 12.83 -4.22 -10.22
N ARG A 82 12.19 -5.05 -9.38
CA ARG A 82 10.80 -4.83 -8.94
C ARG A 82 10.63 -3.52 -8.16
N ASN A 83 11.68 -3.08 -7.47
CA ASN A 83 11.72 -1.90 -6.63
C ASN A 83 12.48 -0.74 -7.32
N THR A 84 12.53 -0.72 -8.64
CA THR A 84 13.19 0.35 -9.40
C THR A 84 12.17 1.11 -10.21
N HIS A 85 12.16 2.43 -10.00
CA HIS A 85 11.35 3.36 -10.77
C HIS A 85 12.12 3.83 -12.00
N PHE A 86 11.50 3.74 -13.19
CA PHE A 86 12.10 4.18 -14.43
C PHE A 86 11.46 5.47 -14.92
N SER A 87 12.27 6.51 -15.08
CA SER A 87 11.86 7.81 -15.61
C SER A 87 12.51 8.05 -16.97
N TYR A 88 11.75 8.63 -17.88
CA TYR A 88 12.18 8.90 -19.25
C TYR A 88 12.02 10.37 -19.58
N VAL A 89 13.01 10.92 -20.27
CA VAL A 89 12.91 12.16 -21.00
C VAL A 89 13.18 11.83 -22.46
N PHE A 90 12.32 12.23 -23.35
CA PHE A 90 12.46 11.96 -24.78
C PHE A 90 12.19 13.23 -25.60
N ASN A 91 12.81 13.28 -26.75
CA ASN A 91 12.69 14.35 -27.76
C ASN A 91 12.34 13.76 -29.12
N GLU A 92 12.43 14.54 -30.19
CA GLU A 92 12.18 14.09 -31.56
C GLU A 92 13.11 12.98 -32.02
N ASP A 93 14.35 12.98 -31.55
CA ASP A 93 15.39 12.06 -31.99
C ASP A 93 15.39 10.72 -31.24
N GLY A 94 14.81 10.67 -30.03
CA GLY A 94 14.76 9.46 -29.24
C GLY A 94 14.61 9.68 -27.74
N VAL A 95 15.06 8.70 -26.95
CA VAL A 95 15.09 8.80 -25.48
C VAL A 95 16.35 9.58 -25.08
N GLU A 96 16.17 10.86 -24.77
CA GLU A 96 17.25 11.76 -24.36
C GLU A 96 17.84 11.32 -23.01
N LYS A 97 16.98 11.04 -22.04
CA LYS A 97 17.40 10.66 -20.69
C LYS A 97 16.58 9.47 -20.18
N PHE A 98 17.31 8.53 -19.61
CA PHE A 98 16.72 7.38 -18.93
C PHE A 98 17.36 7.27 -17.54
N VAL A 99 16.54 7.34 -16.51
CA VAL A 99 16.97 7.26 -15.11
C VAL A 99 16.28 6.08 -14.46
N ALA A 100 17.07 5.16 -13.94
CA ALA A 100 16.62 4.10 -13.07
C ALA A 100 16.90 4.58 -11.63
N THR A 101 15.87 4.90 -10.90
CA THR A 101 15.97 5.27 -9.50
C THR A 101 15.51 4.07 -8.69
N PRO A 102 16.39 3.45 -7.88
CA PRO A 102 15.91 2.49 -6.91
C PRO A 102 14.80 3.16 -6.12
N GLU A 103 13.64 2.56 -6.04
CA GLU A 103 12.71 2.93 -4.99
C GLU A 103 13.49 2.66 -3.69
N LEU A 104 13.97 3.70 -3.05
CA LEU A 104 14.16 3.68 -1.62
C LEU A 104 12.87 3.11 -1.10
N GLN A 105 12.90 1.86 -0.54
CA GLN A 105 11.74 1.09 -0.05
C GLN A 105 10.63 2.07 0.22
N SER A 106 9.67 2.13 -0.71
CA SER A 106 8.80 3.28 -0.75
C SER A 106 8.13 3.33 0.59
N GLU A 107 8.26 4.43 1.33
CA GLU A 107 7.48 4.64 2.55
C GLU A 107 5.97 4.45 2.29
N ASN A 108 5.60 4.17 1.06
CA ASN A 108 4.25 4.00 0.53
C ASN A 108 3.81 2.54 0.32
N GLY A 109 4.64 1.56 0.67
CA GLY A 109 4.29 0.13 0.56
C GLY A 109 4.63 -0.66 1.81
N THR A 110 4.05 -1.86 1.94
CA THR A 110 4.15 -2.66 3.17
C THR A 110 5.50 -3.33 3.38
N GLY A 111 6.38 -3.40 2.37
CA GLY A 111 7.69 -4.06 2.46
C GLY A 111 7.62 -5.50 2.99
N ASP A 112 8.66 -6.31 2.72
CA ASP A 112 8.73 -7.69 3.21
C ASP A 112 9.48 -7.82 4.56
N ASP A 113 10.11 -6.74 5.01
CA ASP A 113 10.86 -6.73 6.26
C ASP A 113 9.92 -6.75 7.47
N PRO A 114 10.27 -7.48 8.53
CA PRO A 114 9.52 -7.45 9.78
C PRO A 114 9.37 -6.03 10.33
N LEU A 115 8.18 -5.73 10.82
CA LEU A 115 7.92 -4.45 11.47
C LEU A 115 8.42 -4.46 12.92
N GLU A 116 8.89 -3.33 13.37
CA GLU A 116 9.25 -3.13 14.77
C GLU A 116 8.04 -3.35 15.69
N PRO A 117 8.27 -3.75 16.96
CA PRO A 117 7.20 -3.88 17.95
C PRO A 117 6.34 -2.62 18.03
N GLY A 118 5.04 -2.80 17.97
CA GLY A 118 4.09 -1.68 17.99
C GLY A 118 3.76 -1.10 16.61
N GLN A 119 4.37 -1.57 15.54
CA GLN A 119 4.06 -1.14 14.18
C GLN A 119 3.18 -2.17 13.48
N VAL A 120 2.09 -1.71 12.86
CA VAL A 120 1.14 -2.56 12.14
C VAL A 120 0.61 -1.85 10.92
N TRP A 121 0.65 -2.54 9.77
CA TRP A 121 -0.03 -2.09 8.58
C TRP A 121 -1.51 -2.46 8.61
N THR A 122 -2.35 -1.54 8.20
CA THR A 122 -3.80 -1.75 8.10
C THR A 122 -4.40 -0.98 6.94
N ILE A 123 -5.52 -1.47 6.43
CA ILE A 123 -6.37 -0.73 5.50
C ILE A 123 -7.66 -0.38 6.23
N SER A 124 -7.97 0.92 6.29
CA SER A 124 -9.30 1.39 6.67
C SER A 124 -10.24 1.19 5.49
N PRO A 125 -11.40 0.56 5.68
CA PRO A 125 -12.36 0.36 4.59
C PRO A 125 -13.02 1.67 4.11
N GLY A 126 -12.73 2.79 4.76
CA GLY A 126 -13.40 4.06 4.48
C GLY A 126 -14.82 4.14 5.03
N GLY A 127 -15.52 5.20 4.70
CA GLY A 127 -16.94 5.44 5.05
C GLY A 127 -17.76 5.74 3.79
N ALA A 128 -18.97 6.26 3.97
CA ALA A 128 -19.88 6.59 2.85
C ALA A 128 -19.28 7.62 1.88
N ASP A 129 -18.48 8.55 2.41
CA ASP A 129 -17.87 9.66 1.66
C ASP A 129 -16.33 9.56 1.59
N GLU A 130 -15.74 8.43 1.96
CA GLU A 130 -14.30 8.26 2.05
C GLU A 130 -13.85 6.95 1.44
N HIS A 131 -12.80 7.02 0.64
CA HIS A 131 -12.18 5.83 0.02
C HIS A 131 -11.39 5.02 1.04
N ALA A 132 -11.34 3.71 0.82
CA ALA A 132 -10.43 2.84 1.55
C ALA A 132 -8.97 3.29 1.36
N GLY A 133 -8.15 3.14 2.39
CA GLY A 133 -6.77 3.57 2.30
C GLY A 133 -5.83 2.86 3.26
N LEU A 134 -4.54 2.91 2.90
CA LEU A 134 -3.45 2.30 3.66
C LEU A 134 -2.98 3.22 4.79
N PHE A 135 -2.87 2.64 5.97
CA PHE A 135 -2.34 3.28 7.17
C PHE A 135 -1.28 2.40 7.84
N ARG A 136 -0.39 3.04 8.57
CA ARG A 136 0.45 2.38 9.58
C ARG A 136 0.11 2.93 10.95
N ILE A 137 -0.20 2.03 11.87
CA ILE A 137 -0.33 2.34 13.29
C ILE A 137 1.05 2.15 13.91
N GLU A 138 1.48 3.12 14.68
CA GLU A 138 2.73 3.09 15.43
C GLU A 138 2.39 3.31 16.91
N ALA A 139 2.67 2.31 17.74
CA ALA A 139 2.44 2.33 19.18
C ALA A 139 3.76 2.16 19.91
N ASN A 140 4.06 3.05 20.83
CA ASN A 140 5.21 2.95 21.71
C ASN A 140 4.76 2.86 23.15
N GLU A 141 5.34 1.93 23.91
CA GLU A 141 5.02 1.67 25.29
C GLU A 141 6.07 2.30 26.19
N GLY A 142 5.61 2.87 27.30
CA GLY A 142 6.44 3.48 28.33
C GLY A 142 5.80 3.40 29.74
N PRO A 143 6.47 3.94 30.75
CA PRO A 143 5.93 3.97 32.11
C PRO A 143 4.73 4.94 32.19
N GLY A 144 3.67 4.51 32.86
CA GLY A 144 2.46 5.32 33.03
C GLY A 144 1.18 4.50 32.92
N SER A 145 0.13 5.10 32.44
CA SER A 145 -1.16 4.42 32.20
C SER A 145 -1.96 5.08 31.09
N GLY A 146 -2.73 4.26 30.36
CA GLY A 146 -3.64 4.71 29.32
C GLY A 146 -3.01 4.87 27.95
N VAL A 147 -3.81 5.33 26.99
CA VAL A 147 -3.41 5.52 25.60
C VAL A 147 -3.49 6.98 25.20
N LYS A 148 -2.40 7.52 24.67
CA LYS A 148 -2.29 8.87 24.10
C LYS A 148 -2.15 8.84 22.60
N VAL A 149 -3.03 9.53 21.88
CA VAL A 149 -2.93 9.67 20.42
C VAL A 149 -2.21 10.97 20.08
N LEU A 150 -1.15 10.88 19.27
CA LEU A 150 -0.32 12.04 18.89
C LEU A 150 -0.87 12.83 17.71
N ASN A 151 -1.75 12.26 16.90
CA ASN A 151 -2.34 12.95 15.76
C ASN A 151 -3.09 14.22 16.22
N LYS A 152 -2.91 15.32 15.50
CA LYS A 152 -3.63 16.57 15.76
C LYS A 152 -4.08 17.19 14.43
N PRO A 153 -5.41 17.32 14.19
CA PRO A 153 -6.49 16.79 15.02
C PRO A 153 -6.55 15.24 15.00
N VAL A 154 -7.09 14.64 16.06
CA VAL A 154 -7.34 13.20 16.10
C VAL A 154 -8.62 12.91 15.33
N PRO A 155 -8.61 12.10 14.25
CA PRO A 155 -9.82 11.69 13.58
C PRO A 155 -10.76 10.93 14.56
N ALA A 156 -12.03 11.34 14.63
CA ALA A 156 -12.97 10.74 15.58
C ALA A 156 -13.13 9.22 15.41
N PRO A 157 -13.24 8.66 14.18
CA PRO A 157 -13.33 7.21 13.98
C PRO A 157 -12.08 6.47 14.46
N PHE A 158 -10.90 7.06 14.26
CA PHE A 158 -9.65 6.47 14.77
C PHE A 158 -9.61 6.45 16.31
N LYS A 159 -10.04 7.54 16.93
CA LYS A 159 -10.12 7.61 18.39
C LYS A 159 -11.06 6.54 18.97
N GLU A 160 -12.16 6.27 18.29
CA GLU A 160 -13.11 5.21 18.67
C GLU A 160 -12.46 3.82 18.58
N SER A 161 -11.82 3.48 17.45
CA SER A 161 -11.10 2.21 17.27
C SER A 161 -10.00 2.01 18.33
N ILE A 162 -9.25 3.06 18.67
CA ILE A 162 -8.24 3.02 19.75
C ILE A 162 -8.88 2.77 21.11
N SER A 163 -10.03 3.40 21.40
CA SER A 163 -10.73 3.21 22.68
C SER A 163 -11.23 1.76 22.83
N TYR A 164 -11.74 1.16 21.78
CA TYR A 164 -12.12 -0.25 21.79
C TYR A 164 -10.92 -1.18 21.94
N ALA A 165 -9.82 -0.89 21.24
CA ALA A 165 -8.58 -1.64 21.37
C ALA A 165 -8.03 -1.59 22.81
N GLU A 166 -7.99 -0.42 23.43
CA GLU A 166 -7.54 -0.24 24.81
C GLU A 166 -8.40 -1.03 25.80
N GLN A 167 -9.72 -0.92 25.71
CA GLN A 167 -10.64 -1.63 26.61
C GLN A 167 -10.53 -3.16 26.44
N ASN A 168 -10.35 -3.64 25.20
CA ASN A 168 -10.13 -5.05 24.95
C ASN A 168 -8.77 -5.54 25.49
N LEU A 169 -7.71 -4.75 25.37
CA LEU A 169 -6.41 -5.04 25.96
C LEU A 169 -6.53 -5.18 27.48
N TYR A 170 -7.20 -4.26 28.15
CA TYR A 170 -7.37 -4.31 29.60
C TYR A 170 -8.25 -5.47 30.08
N SER A 171 -9.35 -5.74 29.38
CA SER A 171 -10.29 -6.80 29.78
C SER A 171 -9.79 -8.22 29.49
N ARG A 172 -8.90 -8.35 28.50
CA ARG A 172 -8.36 -9.64 28.04
C ARG A 172 -6.86 -9.76 28.18
N ALA A 173 -6.24 -8.99 29.09
CA ALA A 173 -4.79 -8.91 29.24
C ALA A 173 -4.12 -10.29 29.36
N VAL A 174 -4.63 -11.17 30.22
CA VAL A 174 -4.08 -12.51 30.42
C VAL A 174 -4.04 -13.34 29.13
N GLN A 175 -5.08 -13.20 28.27
CA GLN A 175 -5.18 -13.95 27.01
C GLN A 175 -4.27 -13.38 25.92
N LEU A 176 -4.05 -12.06 25.91
CA LEU A 176 -3.33 -11.34 24.87
C LEU A 176 -1.86 -11.15 25.20
N VAL A 177 -1.54 -10.76 26.44
CA VAL A 177 -0.18 -10.35 26.83
C VAL A 177 0.36 -11.12 28.04
N GLY A 178 -0.34 -12.17 28.48
CA GLY A 178 0.10 -13.06 29.55
C GLY A 178 0.23 -12.32 30.89
N ASP A 179 1.42 -12.42 31.50
CA ASP A 179 1.69 -11.86 32.83
C ASP A 179 1.90 -10.33 32.82
N LYS A 180 1.90 -9.69 31.67
CA LYS A 180 2.02 -8.23 31.57
C LYS A 180 0.75 -7.56 32.02
N ASN A 181 0.89 -6.49 32.82
CA ASN A 181 -0.26 -5.69 33.22
C ASN A 181 -0.33 -4.39 32.41
N PRO A 182 -1.18 -4.32 31.37
CA PRO A 182 -1.21 -3.16 30.49
C PRO A 182 -1.69 -1.87 31.16
N ARG A 183 -2.30 -1.95 32.35
CA ARG A 183 -2.72 -0.76 33.14
C ARG A 183 -1.55 -0.01 33.78
N HIS A 184 -0.37 -0.64 33.86
CA HIS A 184 0.85 -0.01 34.35
C HIS A 184 1.74 0.54 33.22
N HIS A 185 1.22 0.55 32.00
CA HIS A 185 1.93 1.04 30.82
C HIS A 185 1.15 2.16 30.16
N GLU A 186 1.84 3.24 29.78
CA GLU A 186 1.31 4.27 28.91
C GLU A 186 1.66 3.92 27.47
N PHE A 187 0.67 3.99 26.58
CA PHE A 187 0.88 3.79 25.16
C PHE A 187 0.76 5.14 24.42
N THR A 188 1.76 5.46 23.64
CA THR A 188 1.72 6.60 22.74
C THR A 188 1.48 6.08 21.33
N VAL A 189 0.38 6.49 20.69
CA VAL A 189 -0.06 5.95 19.40
C VAL A 189 -0.12 7.04 18.35
N GLN A 190 0.36 6.73 17.16
CA GLN A 190 0.25 7.58 15.97
C GLN A 190 -0.33 6.78 14.81
N LEU A 191 -1.24 7.41 14.05
CA LEU A 191 -1.74 6.91 12.77
C LEU A 191 -1.02 7.66 11.64
N ARG A 192 -0.36 6.94 10.76
CA ARG A 192 0.23 7.50 9.53
C ARG A 192 -0.57 7.05 8.32
N ALA A 193 -1.04 8.01 7.53
CA ALA A 193 -1.69 7.75 6.24
C ALA A 193 -0.65 7.69 5.12
N PHE A 194 -0.81 6.76 4.20
CA PHE A 194 0.08 6.57 3.03
C PHE A 194 -0.63 6.85 1.70
N ASP A 195 -1.85 7.35 1.78
CA ASP A 195 -2.65 7.82 0.65
C ASP A 195 -3.57 8.97 1.09
N ALA A 196 -4.57 9.29 0.28
CA ALA A 196 -5.50 10.40 0.56
C ALA A 196 -6.55 10.09 1.63
N ALA A 197 -6.62 8.86 2.16
CA ALA A 197 -7.55 8.49 3.23
C ALA A 197 -7.18 9.19 4.55
N LYS A 198 -8.17 9.61 5.31
CA LYS A 198 -7.97 10.49 6.48
C LYS A 198 -8.55 9.97 7.78
N SER A 199 -9.63 9.17 7.73
CA SER A 199 -10.41 8.87 8.95
C SER A 199 -9.80 7.77 9.82
N GLY A 200 -9.15 6.77 9.22
CA GLY A 200 -8.68 5.60 9.96
C GLY A 200 -9.80 4.88 10.72
N ALA A 201 -10.98 4.76 10.09
CA ALA A 201 -12.12 4.08 10.67
C ALA A 201 -11.96 2.56 10.63
N LYS A 202 -12.57 1.87 11.58
CA LYS A 202 -12.69 0.39 11.62
C LYS A 202 -11.35 -0.36 11.54
N ILE A 203 -10.37 0.11 12.30
CA ILE A 203 -9.02 -0.48 12.39
C ILE A 203 -8.68 -0.97 13.81
N GLY A 204 -9.69 -1.25 14.63
CA GLY A 204 -9.53 -1.58 16.05
C GLY A 204 -8.71 -2.86 16.29
N VAL A 205 -8.81 -3.87 15.42
CA VAL A 205 -8.00 -5.09 15.56
C VAL A 205 -6.53 -4.79 15.32
N ALA A 206 -6.19 -4.03 14.28
CA ALA A 206 -4.82 -3.62 14.02
C ALA A 206 -4.25 -2.75 15.15
N ALA A 207 -5.07 -1.85 15.69
CA ALA A 207 -4.71 -1.04 16.86
C ALA A 207 -4.44 -1.91 18.10
N LEU A 208 -5.28 -2.90 18.37
CA LEU A 208 -5.07 -3.83 19.48
C LEU A 208 -3.77 -4.62 19.32
N ILE A 209 -3.47 -5.11 18.12
CA ILE A 209 -2.23 -5.84 17.84
C ILE A 209 -1.02 -4.91 18.01
N ALA A 210 -1.09 -3.65 17.58
CA ALA A 210 -0.03 -2.68 17.81
C ALA A 210 0.26 -2.47 19.30
N LEU A 211 -0.79 -2.31 20.13
CA LEU A 211 -0.65 -2.20 21.57
C LEU A 211 -0.04 -3.48 22.19
N CYS A 212 -0.54 -4.66 21.79
CA CYS A 212 -0.05 -5.95 22.28
C CYS A 212 1.44 -6.17 21.92
N THR A 213 1.81 -5.94 20.67
CA THR A 213 3.20 -6.15 20.20
C THR A 213 4.17 -5.15 20.81
N SER A 214 3.72 -3.92 21.09
CA SER A 214 4.49 -2.92 21.81
C SER A 214 4.85 -3.37 23.23
N ILE A 215 3.89 -3.89 24.00
CA ILE A 215 4.14 -4.35 25.38
C ILE A 215 4.88 -5.70 25.41
N LEU A 216 4.62 -6.58 24.44
CA LEU A 216 5.29 -7.89 24.32
C LEU A 216 6.73 -7.78 23.78
N LYS A 217 7.08 -6.62 23.17
CA LYS A 217 8.34 -6.41 22.43
C LYS A 217 8.55 -7.44 21.32
N LYS A 218 7.48 -7.81 20.64
CA LYS A 218 7.46 -8.77 19.54
C LYS A 218 7.27 -8.03 18.20
N SER A 219 8.08 -8.38 17.22
CA SER A 219 7.96 -7.90 15.84
C SER A 219 6.73 -8.47 15.14
N VAL A 220 6.18 -7.71 14.21
CA VAL A 220 5.07 -8.13 13.35
C VAL A 220 5.63 -8.59 12.01
N ARG A 221 5.02 -9.60 11.41
CA ARG A 221 5.43 -10.14 10.11
C ARG A 221 5.44 -9.04 9.04
N GLY A 222 6.50 -9.01 8.25
CA GLY A 222 6.62 -8.12 7.11
C GLY A 222 5.59 -8.43 6.02
N GLY A 223 5.24 -7.43 5.22
CA GLY A 223 4.26 -7.59 4.16
C GLY A 223 2.83 -7.95 4.60
N LEU A 224 2.56 -7.96 5.92
CA LEU A 224 1.25 -8.30 6.48
C LEU A 224 0.39 -7.06 6.68
N ILE A 225 -0.80 -7.06 6.10
CA ILE A 225 -1.86 -6.09 6.38
C ILE A 225 -2.94 -6.74 7.25
N ILE A 226 -3.29 -6.09 8.36
CA ILE A 226 -4.30 -6.56 9.30
C ILE A 226 -5.52 -5.67 9.19
N VAL A 227 -6.69 -6.24 8.95
CA VAL A 227 -7.94 -5.49 8.81
C VAL A 227 -9.02 -6.04 9.72
N GLY A 228 -9.91 -5.18 10.18
CA GLY A 228 -11.07 -5.53 11.00
C GLY A 228 -11.29 -4.58 12.16
N GLU A 229 -12.54 -4.54 12.62
CA GLU A 229 -12.95 -3.79 13.81
C GLU A 229 -13.26 -4.76 14.93
N ILE A 230 -13.00 -4.32 16.15
CA ILE A 230 -13.37 -5.01 17.38
C ILE A 230 -14.27 -4.11 18.20
N ASN A 231 -15.40 -4.62 18.64
CA ASN A 231 -16.28 -3.85 19.49
C ASN A 231 -15.87 -3.92 20.98
N LEU A 232 -16.54 -3.16 21.81
CA LEU A 232 -16.27 -3.11 23.25
C LEU A 232 -16.38 -4.49 23.93
N GLY A 233 -17.28 -5.34 23.46
CA GLY A 233 -17.46 -6.72 23.95
C GLY A 233 -16.40 -7.69 23.44
N GLY A 234 -15.53 -7.29 22.52
CA GLY A 234 -14.47 -8.07 21.91
C GLY A 234 -14.90 -8.98 20.78
N SER A 235 -16.10 -8.78 20.25
CA SER A 235 -16.52 -9.43 19.02
C SER A 235 -15.89 -8.74 17.84
N ILE A 236 -15.46 -9.54 16.87
CA ILE A 236 -14.92 -9.05 15.61
C ILE A 236 -16.07 -8.69 14.68
N GLU A 237 -16.07 -7.47 14.18
CA GLU A 237 -17.04 -7.01 13.21
C GLU A 237 -16.61 -7.37 11.78
N PRO A 238 -17.57 -7.74 10.91
CA PRO A 238 -17.29 -7.93 9.51
C PRO A 238 -16.89 -6.59 8.86
N ILE A 239 -15.98 -6.65 7.90
CA ILE A 239 -15.61 -5.48 7.09
C ILE A 239 -16.45 -5.44 5.81
N HIS A 240 -16.73 -4.23 5.35
CA HIS A 240 -17.38 -4.03 4.05
C HIS A 240 -16.34 -4.11 2.93
N ASN A 241 -16.75 -4.65 1.78
CA ASN A 241 -15.94 -4.74 0.57
C ASN A 241 -14.55 -5.39 0.77
N PRO A 242 -14.45 -6.61 1.33
CA PRO A 242 -13.17 -7.27 1.54
C PRO A 242 -12.41 -7.54 0.24
N VAL A 243 -13.10 -7.65 -0.90
CA VAL A 243 -12.47 -7.75 -2.23
C VAL A 243 -11.67 -6.50 -2.55
N THR A 244 -12.26 -5.33 -2.43
CA THR A 244 -11.55 -4.06 -2.65
C THR A 244 -10.37 -3.89 -1.71
N ILE A 245 -10.49 -4.34 -0.46
CA ILE A 245 -9.38 -4.30 0.51
C ILE A 245 -8.23 -5.24 0.07
N ALA A 246 -8.55 -6.44 -0.44
CA ALA A 246 -7.56 -7.35 -0.97
C ALA A 246 -6.86 -6.78 -2.22
N GLU A 247 -7.60 -6.13 -3.11
CA GLU A 247 -7.06 -5.44 -4.29
C GLU A 247 -6.10 -4.31 -3.90
N ILE A 248 -6.49 -3.46 -2.93
CA ILE A 248 -5.61 -2.40 -2.41
C ILE A 248 -4.37 -3.02 -1.76
N ALA A 249 -4.51 -4.09 -0.99
CA ALA A 249 -3.36 -4.77 -0.38
C ALA A 249 -2.35 -5.25 -1.43
N VAL A 250 -2.82 -5.84 -2.53
CA VAL A 250 -1.98 -6.23 -3.68
C VAL A 250 -1.31 -5.02 -4.32
N GLU A 251 -2.06 -3.94 -4.54
CA GLU A 251 -1.54 -2.69 -5.12
C GLU A 251 -0.43 -2.08 -4.25
N LYS A 252 -0.59 -2.15 -2.93
CA LYS A 252 0.40 -1.64 -1.95
C LYS A 252 1.53 -2.62 -1.66
N GLY A 253 1.62 -3.74 -2.38
CA GLY A 253 2.72 -4.68 -2.29
C GLY A 253 2.67 -5.61 -1.08
N ALA A 254 1.51 -5.78 -0.44
CA ALA A 254 1.36 -6.75 0.63
C ALA A 254 1.55 -8.18 0.12
N THR A 255 2.26 -8.99 0.89
CA THR A 255 2.43 -10.42 0.62
C THR A 255 1.34 -11.24 1.30
N SER A 256 0.76 -10.72 2.38
CA SER A 256 -0.34 -11.37 3.09
C SER A 256 -1.32 -10.36 3.69
N THR A 257 -2.56 -10.80 3.84
CA THR A 257 -3.60 -10.06 4.55
C THR A 257 -4.23 -10.96 5.62
N LEU A 258 -4.55 -10.36 6.76
CA LEU A 258 -5.22 -11.02 7.86
C LEU A 258 -6.60 -10.40 8.05
N MET A 259 -7.65 -11.18 7.73
CA MET A 259 -9.05 -10.71 7.67
C MET A 259 -9.97 -11.50 8.61
N PRO A 260 -11.08 -10.91 9.08
CA PRO A 260 -12.09 -11.65 9.82
C PRO A 260 -12.63 -12.85 9.02
N VAL A 261 -12.83 -13.99 9.68
CA VAL A 261 -13.39 -15.20 9.04
C VAL A 261 -14.77 -14.94 8.41
N ALA A 262 -15.52 -13.99 8.92
CA ALA A 262 -16.81 -13.58 8.38
C ALA A 262 -16.73 -13.04 6.93
N CYS A 263 -15.57 -12.56 6.51
CA CYS A 263 -15.34 -12.02 5.16
C CYS A 263 -15.11 -13.11 4.10
N ARG A 264 -14.84 -14.36 4.52
CA ARG A 264 -14.44 -15.45 3.64
C ARG A 264 -15.38 -15.69 2.46
N ARG A 265 -16.70 -15.59 2.70
CA ARG A 265 -17.69 -15.82 1.64
C ARG A 265 -17.67 -14.75 0.56
N GLN A 266 -17.38 -13.49 0.93
CA GLN A 266 -17.36 -12.38 -0.01
C GLN A 266 -16.12 -12.40 -0.91
N LEU A 267 -15.06 -13.11 -0.50
CA LEU A 267 -13.82 -13.22 -1.27
C LEU A 267 -13.89 -14.26 -2.42
N PHE A 268 -15.00 -14.97 -2.56
CA PHE A 268 -15.24 -15.79 -3.76
C PHE A 268 -15.34 -14.94 -5.03
N ASP A 269 -15.66 -13.65 -4.90
CA ASP A 269 -15.73 -12.71 -6.02
C ASP A 269 -14.35 -12.14 -6.41
N LEU A 270 -13.29 -12.47 -5.65
CA LEU A 270 -11.92 -12.07 -5.97
C LEU A 270 -11.43 -12.82 -7.21
N SER A 271 -10.83 -12.09 -8.15
CA SER A 271 -10.28 -12.72 -9.37
C SER A 271 -9.14 -13.69 -9.05
N ASP A 272 -9.00 -14.77 -9.82
CA ASP A 272 -7.93 -15.76 -9.66
C ASP A 272 -6.54 -15.09 -9.73
N GLU A 273 -6.38 -14.07 -10.56
CA GLU A 273 -5.14 -13.30 -10.67
C GLU A 273 -4.78 -12.62 -9.34
N MET A 274 -5.75 -12.00 -8.67
CA MET A 274 -5.52 -11.34 -7.39
C MET A 274 -5.31 -12.35 -6.25
N ALA A 275 -6.04 -13.46 -6.26
CA ALA A 275 -5.91 -14.52 -5.27
C ALA A 275 -4.51 -15.17 -5.27
N THR A 276 -3.78 -15.13 -6.39
CA THR A 276 -2.40 -15.63 -6.48
C THR A 276 -1.34 -14.63 -5.99
N LYS A 277 -1.69 -13.34 -5.85
CA LYS A 277 -0.75 -12.27 -5.50
C LYS A 277 -0.62 -12.01 -4.01
N VAL A 278 -1.61 -12.37 -3.22
CA VAL A 278 -1.65 -12.14 -1.78
C VAL A 278 -2.19 -13.36 -1.04
N ASP A 279 -1.50 -13.77 0.01
CA ASP A 279 -1.97 -14.83 0.91
C ASP A 279 -3.02 -14.26 1.87
N ILE A 280 -4.28 -14.71 1.72
CA ILE A 280 -5.38 -14.24 2.57
C ILE A 280 -5.58 -15.21 3.71
N GLN A 281 -5.19 -14.80 4.89
CA GLN A 281 -5.36 -15.54 6.13
C GLN A 281 -6.57 -15.01 6.90
N PHE A 282 -7.27 -15.89 7.61
CA PHE A 282 -8.46 -15.54 8.37
C PHE A 282 -8.22 -15.71 9.87
N TYR A 283 -8.84 -14.86 10.67
CA TYR A 283 -8.84 -14.97 12.12
C TYR A 283 -10.27 -14.95 12.66
N SER A 284 -10.48 -15.65 13.79
CA SER A 284 -11.77 -15.78 14.46
C SER A 284 -11.96 -14.79 15.61
N ASP A 285 -10.88 -14.46 16.31
CA ASP A 285 -10.85 -13.57 17.46
C ASP A 285 -9.52 -12.81 17.56
N SER A 286 -9.44 -11.89 18.49
CA SER A 286 -8.27 -11.02 18.67
C SER A 286 -6.99 -11.76 19.04
N ARG A 287 -7.09 -12.88 19.79
CA ARG A 287 -5.93 -13.70 20.14
C ARG A 287 -5.39 -14.46 18.94
N ASP A 288 -6.28 -15.06 18.14
CA ASP A 288 -5.92 -15.73 16.89
C ASP A 288 -5.26 -14.74 15.91
N ALA A 289 -5.81 -13.51 15.81
CA ALA A 289 -5.20 -12.46 15.01
C ALA A 289 -3.79 -12.10 15.50
N LEU A 290 -3.58 -11.94 16.81
CA LEU A 290 -2.29 -11.61 17.38
C LEU A 290 -1.24 -12.72 17.12
N ILE A 291 -1.61 -13.99 17.34
CA ILE A 291 -0.71 -15.14 17.12
C ILE A 291 -0.27 -15.20 15.64
N LYS A 292 -1.19 -14.95 14.70
CA LYS A 292 -0.88 -14.96 13.27
C LYS A 292 -0.07 -13.75 12.81
N ALA A 293 -0.12 -12.66 13.55
CA ALA A 293 0.57 -11.42 13.21
C ALA A 293 2.03 -11.37 13.69
N ILE A 294 2.34 -11.94 14.86
CA ILE A 294 3.69 -11.88 15.45
C ILE A 294 4.64 -12.85 14.75
N LEU A 295 5.92 -12.49 14.77
CA LEU A 295 7.02 -13.40 14.48
C LEU A 295 7.38 -14.19 15.75
N ASP A 296 7.59 -15.48 15.60
CA ASP A 296 8.08 -16.35 16.68
C ASP A 296 9.55 -16.07 17.02
#